data_4f8336264cc6fc6c6bab2bf52df5f7aa
#
_entry.id   4f8336264cc6fc6c6bab2bf52df5f7aa
#
_cell.length_a   1.000
_cell.length_b   1.000
_cell.length_c   1.000
_cell.angle_alpha   90.00
_cell.angle_beta   90.00
_cell.angle_gamma   90.00
#
_symmetry.space_group_name_H-M   'P 1'
#
loop_
_entity.id
_entity.type
_entity.pdbx_description
1 polymer ?
#
loop_
_entity_poly.entity_id
_entity_poly.type
_entity_poly.pdbx_seq_one_letter_code
_entity_poly.pdbx_strand_id
1 'polypeptide(L)'
;MDRAYPDTQRAATPVVQPRGELTSLLTAGYPDTQLDDMTLDAGLRASLHRVLHEQRQRARLERFGFTPVHRILLSGPPGTGKSMTAAALAGELKLPLFTIRLDGLISRFMGETAAKLRLVFDAVAQTRAVYLFDEFDALGAERAAGNDVGEARRILNPFLLFLDETPSESLVVAGTNHHQLLDQALFRRFDMIATYGPPTGEEAARVLQRRLAGMDTSTLRWGLVTERASGLSHAELVKAAEAAAERAILADRDVVDEQLLLEALTERHASHHA
;
A
#
# COMPACT_ATOMS: atom_id res chain seq x y z
N MET A 1 18.40 42.73 15.92
CA MET A 1 16.99 42.62 15.51
C MET A 1 16.69 41.21 15.15
N ASP A 2 16.35 40.46 16.20
CA ASP A 2 15.97 39.03 16.10
C ASP A 2 14.56 38.93 15.53
N ARG A 3 14.42 38.33 14.34
CA ARG A 3 13.14 37.89 13.83
C ARG A 3 12.88 36.48 14.32
N ALA A 4 12.14 36.34 15.42
CA ALA A 4 11.56 35.10 15.84
C ALA A 4 10.61 34.58 14.74
N TYR A 5 10.89 33.41 14.20
CA TYR A 5 9.94 32.66 13.38
C TYR A 5 8.80 32.19 14.29
N PRO A 6 7.54 32.37 13.87
CA PRO A 6 6.43 31.86 14.66
C PRO A 6 6.46 30.32 14.63
N ASP A 7 6.54 29.77 15.83
CA ASP A 7 6.36 28.37 16.12
C ASP A 7 4.96 27.95 15.64
N THR A 8 4.90 27.30 14.47
CA THR A 8 3.65 26.75 13.94
C THR A 8 3.34 25.53 14.81
N GLN A 9 2.57 25.75 15.88
CA GLN A 9 1.96 24.69 16.67
C GLN A 9 1.33 23.69 15.68
N ARG A 10 1.91 22.49 15.61
CA ARG A 10 1.32 21.35 14.89
C ARG A 10 -0.02 21.08 15.55
N ALA A 11 -1.11 21.50 14.91
CA ALA A 11 -2.45 21.11 15.32
C ALA A 11 -2.50 19.58 15.32
N ALA A 12 -2.70 18.98 16.49
CA ALA A 12 -2.85 17.54 16.59
C ALA A 12 -4.03 17.11 15.72
N THR A 13 -3.78 16.23 14.77
CA THR A 13 -4.85 15.63 13.96
C THR A 13 -5.81 14.92 14.92
N PRO A 14 -7.10 15.25 14.93
CA PRO A 14 -8.04 14.60 15.83
C PRO A 14 -8.02 13.09 15.56
N VAL A 15 -7.83 12.30 16.62
CA VAL A 15 -7.79 10.83 16.51
C VAL A 15 -9.20 10.35 16.20
N VAL A 16 -9.44 10.03 14.92
CA VAL A 16 -10.70 9.45 14.46
C VAL A 16 -10.59 7.94 14.57
N GLN A 17 -11.46 7.33 15.36
CA GLN A 17 -11.54 5.88 15.51
C GLN A 17 -12.90 5.36 15.04
N PRO A 18 -12.94 4.18 14.39
CA PRO A 18 -14.20 3.52 14.05
C PRO A 18 -15.05 3.30 15.32
N ARG A 19 -16.36 3.43 15.18
CA ARG A 19 -17.32 3.22 16.28
C ARG A 19 -18.39 2.23 15.88
N GLY A 20 -18.98 1.53 16.86
CA GLY A 20 -20.04 0.56 16.62
C GLY A 20 -19.58 -0.59 15.72
N GLU A 21 -20.39 -0.97 14.75
CA GLU A 21 -20.09 -2.07 13.82
C GLU A 21 -18.85 -1.82 12.96
N LEU A 22 -18.47 -0.56 12.71
CA LEU A 22 -17.27 -0.23 11.96
C LEU A 22 -15.99 -0.70 12.65
N THR A 23 -15.97 -0.92 13.96
CA THR A 23 -14.79 -1.44 14.68
C THR A 23 -14.42 -2.86 14.26
N SER A 24 -15.37 -3.64 13.81
CA SER A 24 -15.13 -4.99 13.27
C SER A 24 -14.71 -4.97 11.80
N LEU A 25 -15.00 -3.90 11.08
CA LEU A 25 -14.80 -3.76 9.63
C LEU A 25 -13.57 -2.95 9.25
N LEU A 26 -13.11 -2.05 10.12
CA LEU A 26 -12.04 -1.10 9.86
C LEU A 26 -10.96 -1.16 10.95
N THR A 27 -9.71 -1.12 10.53
CA THR A 27 -8.57 -0.83 11.42
C THR A 27 -8.07 0.57 11.12
N ALA A 28 -7.98 1.43 12.14
CA ALA A 28 -7.47 2.79 12.01
C ALA A 28 -5.97 2.85 12.29
N GLY A 29 -5.23 3.55 11.43
CA GLY A 29 -3.81 3.85 11.61
C GLY A 29 -3.51 5.32 11.29
N TYR A 30 -2.40 5.82 11.82
CA TYR A 30 -1.86 7.16 11.55
C TYR A 30 -0.40 7.02 11.14
N PRO A 31 -0.13 6.57 9.90
CA PRO A 31 1.23 6.31 9.46
C PRO A 31 2.02 7.60 9.27
N ASP A 32 3.29 7.57 9.65
CA ASP A 32 4.27 8.63 9.34
C ASP A 32 5.03 8.35 8.03
N THR A 33 4.72 7.23 7.38
CA THR A 33 5.35 6.78 6.13
C THR A 33 5.21 7.84 5.04
N GLN A 34 6.28 8.06 4.28
CA GLN A 34 6.32 8.98 3.15
C GLN A 34 6.69 8.24 1.86
N LEU A 35 6.42 8.85 0.70
CA LEU A 35 6.83 8.26 -0.59
C LEU A 35 8.36 8.13 -0.71
N ASP A 36 9.09 8.99 -0.01
CA ASP A 36 10.55 8.91 0.03
C ASP A 36 11.08 7.72 0.84
N ASP A 37 10.26 7.10 1.67
CA ASP A 37 10.58 5.84 2.35
C ASP A 37 10.49 4.64 1.41
N MET A 38 9.95 4.81 0.22
CA MET A 38 9.72 3.74 -0.75
C MET A 38 10.76 3.78 -1.88
N THR A 39 11.15 2.60 -2.33
CA THR A 39 11.87 2.44 -3.60
C THR A 39 10.86 2.14 -4.69
N LEU A 40 10.63 3.10 -5.56
CA LEU A 40 9.65 3.05 -6.65
C LEU A 40 10.35 3.39 -7.97
N ASP A 41 9.83 2.86 -9.07
CA ASP A 41 10.23 3.35 -10.39
C ASP A 41 9.84 4.81 -10.58
N ALA A 42 10.53 5.50 -11.49
CA ALA A 42 10.36 6.95 -11.67
C ALA A 42 8.95 7.32 -12.13
N GLY A 43 8.32 6.51 -13.00
CA GLY A 43 6.99 6.77 -13.53
C GLY A 43 5.90 6.62 -12.48
N LEU A 44 5.98 5.55 -11.68
CA LEU A 44 5.07 5.32 -10.57
C LEU A 44 5.21 6.41 -9.51
N ARG A 45 6.46 6.76 -9.13
CA ARG A 45 6.75 7.86 -8.19
C ARG A 45 6.14 9.17 -8.67
N ALA A 46 6.35 9.55 -9.94
CA ALA A 46 5.79 10.78 -10.52
C ALA A 46 4.26 10.79 -10.48
N SER A 47 3.63 9.64 -10.77
CA SER A 47 2.18 9.49 -10.74
C SER A 47 1.61 9.65 -9.32
N LEU A 48 2.26 9.07 -8.31
CA LEU A 48 1.85 9.22 -6.90
C LEU A 48 2.05 10.65 -6.39
N HIS A 49 3.16 11.32 -6.76
CA HIS A 49 3.35 12.74 -6.45
C HIS A 49 2.28 13.62 -7.08
N ARG A 50 1.84 13.31 -8.30
CA ARG A 50 0.71 14.00 -8.94
C ARG A 50 -0.56 13.85 -8.11
N VAL A 51 -0.89 12.64 -7.66
CA VAL A 51 -2.05 12.40 -6.78
C VAL A 51 -1.97 13.27 -5.53
N LEU A 52 -0.82 13.27 -4.85
CA LEU A 52 -0.62 14.11 -3.66
C LEU A 52 -0.80 15.60 -3.96
N HIS A 53 -0.28 16.06 -5.10
CA HIS A 53 -0.43 17.45 -5.51
C HIS A 53 -1.89 17.79 -5.78
N GLU A 54 -2.62 16.96 -6.52
CA GLU A 54 -4.05 17.16 -6.79
C GLU A 54 -4.86 17.19 -5.50
N GLN A 55 -4.60 16.26 -4.57
CA GLN A 55 -5.29 16.20 -3.28
C GLN A 55 -5.00 17.43 -2.40
N ARG A 56 -3.77 17.98 -2.44
CA ARG A 56 -3.41 19.23 -1.75
C ARG A 56 -4.04 20.47 -2.39
N GLN A 57 -4.29 20.42 -3.70
CA GLN A 57 -4.93 21.52 -4.48
C GLN A 57 -6.42 21.29 -4.74
N ARG A 58 -7.05 20.36 -4.01
CA ARG A 58 -8.44 19.92 -4.21
C ARG A 58 -9.41 21.07 -4.36
N ALA A 59 -9.47 21.98 -3.39
CA ALA A 59 -10.40 23.11 -3.40
C ALA A 59 -10.22 24.05 -4.62
N ARG A 60 -9.00 24.11 -5.16
CA ARG A 60 -8.73 24.86 -6.39
C ARG A 60 -9.26 24.14 -7.61
N LEU A 61 -9.04 22.81 -7.71
CA LEU A 61 -9.54 22.00 -8.83
C LEU A 61 -11.07 22.04 -8.89
N GLU A 62 -11.73 21.87 -7.75
CA GLU A 62 -13.19 21.85 -7.64
C GLU A 62 -13.84 23.19 -8.06
N ARG A 63 -13.18 24.33 -7.78
CA ARG A 63 -13.65 25.65 -8.26
C ARG A 63 -13.66 25.76 -9.80
N PHE A 64 -12.83 24.98 -10.49
CA PHE A 64 -12.80 24.90 -11.95
C PHE A 64 -13.60 23.74 -12.51
N GLY A 65 -14.36 23.01 -11.67
CA GLY A 65 -15.18 21.85 -12.08
C GLY A 65 -14.40 20.56 -12.29
N PHE A 66 -13.17 20.46 -11.79
CA PHE A 66 -12.35 19.25 -11.87
C PHE A 66 -12.37 18.48 -10.55
N THR A 67 -12.45 17.16 -10.64
CA THR A 67 -12.35 16.27 -9.49
C THR A 67 -10.91 15.73 -9.40
N PRO A 68 -10.21 15.87 -8.26
CA PRO A 68 -8.90 15.26 -8.09
C PRO A 68 -8.99 13.74 -8.07
N VAL A 69 -7.91 13.06 -8.46
CA VAL A 69 -7.79 11.60 -8.36
C VAL A 69 -8.09 11.17 -6.92
N HIS A 70 -9.09 10.29 -6.75
CA HIS A 70 -9.52 9.80 -5.44
C HIS A 70 -9.80 8.30 -5.38
N ARG A 71 -9.78 7.61 -6.52
CA ARG A 71 -9.94 6.16 -6.65
C ARG A 71 -8.71 5.57 -7.29
N ILE A 72 -7.96 4.77 -6.55
CA ILE A 72 -6.65 4.25 -6.97
C ILE A 72 -6.66 2.72 -6.88
N LEU A 73 -6.29 2.06 -7.97
CA LEU A 73 -6.04 0.62 -7.99
C LEU A 73 -4.54 0.38 -8.01
N LEU A 74 -4.03 -0.33 -7.01
CA LEU A 74 -2.65 -0.78 -6.91
C LEU A 74 -2.58 -2.25 -7.30
N SER A 75 -1.86 -2.57 -8.35
CA SER A 75 -1.78 -3.92 -8.91
C SER A 75 -0.35 -4.40 -9.01
N GLY A 76 -0.08 -5.62 -8.60
CA GLY A 76 1.24 -6.25 -8.74
C GLY A 76 1.47 -7.36 -7.73
N PRO A 77 2.59 -8.09 -7.82
CA PRO A 77 2.91 -9.22 -6.96
C PRO A 77 2.91 -8.86 -5.46
N PRO A 78 2.76 -9.83 -4.55
CA PRO A 78 2.88 -9.61 -3.12
C PRO A 78 4.29 -9.06 -2.77
N GLY A 79 4.37 -8.27 -1.71
CA GLY A 79 5.63 -7.71 -1.23
C GLY A 79 6.22 -6.57 -2.08
N THR A 80 5.48 -6.00 -3.04
CA THR A 80 5.95 -4.89 -3.90
C THR A 80 5.66 -3.49 -3.34
N GLY A 81 4.98 -3.37 -2.19
CA GLY A 81 4.76 -2.10 -1.51
C GLY A 81 3.38 -1.48 -1.68
N LYS A 82 2.37 -2.20 -2.18
CA LYS A 82 1.00 -1.68 -2.38
C LYS A 82 0.41 -1.09 -1.09
N SER A 83 0.37 -1.85 -0.02
CA SER A 83 -0.17 -1.39 1.28
C SER A 83 0.68 -0.25 1.87
N MET A 84 2.01 -0.29 1.65
CA MET A 84 2.91 0.80 2.04
C MET A 84 2.62 2.09 1.26
N THR A 85 2.19 2.00 -0.01
CA THR A 85 1.76 3.17 -0.79
C THR A 85 0.53 3.83 -0.19
N ALA A 86 -0.47 3.06 0.23
CA ALA A 86 -1.64 3.63 0.91
C ALA A 86 -1.24 4.31 2.23
N ALA A 87 -0.31 3.71 2.98
CA ALA A 87 0.25 4.32 4.18
C ALA A 87 1.02 5.61 3.86
N ALA A 88 1.84 5.62 2.81
CA ALA A 88 2.58 6.81 2.39
C ALA A 88 1.64 7.94 1.94
N LEU A 89 0.59 7.63 1.17
CA LEU A 89 -0.42 8.63 0.80
C LEU A 89 -1.12 9.23 2.03
N ALA A 90 -1.45 8.40 3.02
CA ALA A 90 -2.05 8.87 4.28
C ALA A 90 -1.08 9.75 5.07
N GLY A 91 0.16 9.34 5.24
CA GLY A 91 1.21 10.09 5.95
C GLY A 91 1.50 11.45 5.30
N GLU A 92 1.69 11.46 3.98
CA GLU A 92 1.94 12.70 3.19
C GLU A 92 0.78 13.69 3.24
N LEU A 93 -0.46 13.19 3.26
CA LEU A 93 -1.66 14.01 3.34
C LEU A 93 -2.08 14.32 4.79
N LYS A 94 -1.41 13.72 5.77
CA LYS A 94 -1.75 13.79 7.21
C LYS A 94 -3.20 13.38 7.47
N LEU A 95 -3.64 12.34 6.78
CA LEU A 95 -4.95 11.73 6.92
C LEU A 95 -4.86 10.41 7.69
N PRO A 96 -5.91 9.99 8.38
CA PRO A 96 -5.99 8.64 8.90
C PRO A 96 -6.00 7.63 7.75
N LEU A 97 -5.40 6.46 7.99
CA LEU A 97 -5.50 5.28 7.14
C LEU A 97 -6.51 4.32 7.77
N PHE A 98 -7.60 4.04 7.07
CA PHE A 98 -8.52 2.99 7.42
C PHE A 98 -8.30 1.78 6.52
N THR A 99 -7.82 0.68 7.10
CA THR A 99 -7.69 -0.59 6.38
C THR A 99 -8.95 -1.41 6.59
N ILE A 100 -9.58 -1.79 5.49
CA ILE A 100 -10.81 -2.57 5.49
C ILE A 100 -10.47 -4.04 5.74
N ARG A 101 -11.14 -4.65 6.70
CA ARG A 101 -11.04 -6.06 7.05
C ARG A 101 -11.99 -6.85 6.16
N LEU A 102 -11.47 -7.45 5.10
CA LEU A 102 -12.29 -8.21 4.14
C LEU A 102 -12.90 -9.46 4.78
N ASP A 103 -12.20 -10.10 5.74
CA ASP A 103 -12.74 -11.21 6.55
C ASP A 103 -13.99 -10.82 7.34
N GLY A 104 -14.05 -9.57 7.82
CA GLY A 104 -15.21 -8.99 8.48
C GLY A 104 -16.36 -8.64 7.55
N LEU A 105 -16.05 -8.31 6.28
CA LEU A 105 -17.05 -7.95 5.26
C LEU A 105 -17.77 -9.17 4.69
N ILE A 106 -17.01 -10.24 4.39
CA ILE A 106 -17.56 -11.43 3.73
C ILE A 106 -18.44 -12.18 4.71
N SER A 107 -19.70 -12.43 4.33
CA SER A 107 -20.65 -13.23 5.08
C SER A 107 -21.30 -14.23 4.13
N ARG A 108 -21.68 -15.40 4.66
CA ARG A 108 -22.46 -16.41 3.92
C ARG A 108 -23.84 -15.87 3.47
N PHE A 109 -24.31 -14.81 4.10
CA PHE A 109 -25.59 -14.17 3.77
C PHE A 109 -25.37 -12.93 2.91
N MET A 110 -25.85 -12.96 1.69
CA MET A 110 -25.62 -11.93 0.68
C MET A 110 -26.06 -10.52 1.10
N GLY A 111 -27.18 -10.41 1.82
CA GLY A 111 -27.68 -9.13 2.32
C GLY A 111 -26.76 -8.49 3.37
N GLU A 112 -26.05 -9.28 4.16
CA GLU A 112 -25.15 -8.78 5.20
C GLU A 112 -23.88 -8.15 4.60
N THR A 113 -23.29 -8.78 3.58
CA THR A 113 -22.09 -8.24 2.92
C THR A 113 -22.37 -6.88 2.27
N ALA A 114 -23.49 -6.75 1.57
CA ALA A 114 -23.90 -5.48 0.97
C ALA A 114 -24.19 -4.41 2.04
N ALA A 115 -24.85 -4.77 3.15
CA ALA A 115 -25.09 -3.85 4.27
C ALA A 115 -23.77 -3.40 4.93
N LYS A 116 -22.83 -4.30 5.17
CA LYS A 116 -21.51 -3.98 5.72
C LYS A 116 -20.69 -3.09 4.78
N LEU A 117 -20.70 -3.38 3.46
CA LEU A 117 -20.10 -2.50 2.46
C LEU A 117 -20.72 -1.10 2.51
N ARG A 118 -22.03 -1.00 2.63
CA ARG A 118 -22.72 0.29 2.75
C ARG A 118 -22.23 1.07 3.96
N LEU A 119 -22.08 0.43 5.12
CA LEU A 119 -21.53 1.08 6.32
C LEU A 119 -20.10 1.61 6.09
N VAL A 120 -19.25 0.85 5.39
CA VAL A 120 -17.91 1.32 5.03
C VAL A 120 -17.98 2.53 4.12
N PHE A 121 -18.81 2.52 3.08
CA PHE A 121 -18.93 3.65 2.16
C PHE A 121 -19.62 4.87 2.79
N ASP A 122 -20.53 4.69 3.74
CA ASP A 122 -21.06 5.78 4.56
C ASP A 122 -19.93 6.43 5.40
N ALA A 123 -19.00 5.64 5.95
CA ALA A 123 -17.80 6.18 6.60
C ALA A 123 -16.88 6.92 5.62
N VAL A 124 -16.69 6.41 4.40
CA VAL A 124 -15.93 7.07 3.31
C VAL A 124 -16.51 8.45 3.00
N ALA A 125 -17.83 8.59 2.99
CA ALA A 125 -18.51 9.86 2.73
C ALA A 125 -18.39 10.85 3.90
N GLN A 126 -18.40 10.35 5.14
CA GLN A 126 -18.46 11.18 6.34
C GLN A 126 -17.10 11.59 6.89
N THR A 127 -16.07 10.80 6.65
CA THR A 127 -14.74 11.00 7.26
C THR A 127 -13.68 11.01 6.19
N ARG A 128 -13.03 12.16 5.99
CA ARG A 128 -11.91 12.29 5.06
C ARG A 128 -10.71 11.51 5.55
N ALA A 129 -10.31 10.48 4.78
CA ALA A 129 -9.26 9.53 5.11
C ALA A 129 -8.70 8.87 3.84
N VAL A 130 -7.69 8.03 4.00
CA VAL A 130 -7.32 7.02 3.02
C VAL A 130 -7.96 5.70 3.44
N TYR A 131 -8.78 5.11 2.58
CA TYR A 131 -9.45 3.83 2.79
C TYR A 131 -8.79 2.78 1.92
N LEU A 132 -8.17 1.77 2.55
CA LEU A 132 -7.45 0.70 1.88
C LEU A 132 -8.27 -0.59 1.88
N PHE A 133 -8.66 -1.05 0.71
CA PHE A 133 -9.17 -2.38 0.43
C PHE A 133 -7.98 -3.24 -0.03
N ASP A 134 -7.26 -3.85 0.91
CA ASP A 134 -6.12 -4.72 0.57
C ASP A 134 -6.59 -6.11 0.18
N GLU A 135 -5.79 -6.83 -0.63
CA GLU A 135 -6.15 -8.16 -1.14
C GLU A 135 -7.54 -8.19 -1.82
N PHE A 136 -7.84 -7.12 -2.57
CA PHE A 136 -9.14 -6.92 -3.20
C PHE A 136 -9.56 -8.08 -4.13
N ASP A 137 -8.60 -8.83 -4.64
CA ASP A 137 -8.80 -10.06 -5.39
C ASP A 137 -9.52 -11.16 -4.57
N ALA A 138 -9.43 -11.14 -3.24
CA ALA A 138 -10.21 -12.05 -2.39
C ALA A 138 -11.73 -11.88 -2.60
N LEU A 139 -12.18 -10.66 -2.94
CA LEU A 139 -13.57 -10.40 -3.32
C LEU A 139 -13.93 -10.98 -4.70
N GLY A 140 -12.92 -11.35 -5.50
CA GLY A 140 -13.09 -11.93 -6.83
C GLY A 140 -12.63 -13.38 -6.98
N ALA A 141 -11.86 -13.92 -6.02
CA ALA A 141 -11.11 -15.18 -6.15
C ALA A 141 -11.94 -16.47 -5.94
N GLU A 142 -13.16 -16.41 -5.46
CA GLU A 142 -14.03 -17.59 -5.41
C GLU A 142 -14.39 -18.16 -6.79
N ARG A 143 -13.81 -17.59 -7.87
CA ARG A 143 -13.96 -18.10 -9.24
C ARG A 143 -13.24 -19.43 -9.49
N ALA A 144 -12.29 -19.84 -8.67
CA ALA A 144 -11.40 -20.98 -8.98
C ALA A 144 -11.89 -22.33 -8.45
N ALA A 145 -12.86 -22.39 -7.57
CA ALA A 145 -13.27 -23.62 -6.89
C ALA A 145 -14.59 -24.25 -7.39
N GLY A 146 -14.96 -24.01 -8.64
CA GLY A 146 -16.07 -24.74 -9.32
C GLY A 146 -17.47 -24.36 -8.83
N ASN A 147 -18.29 -23.88 -9.77
CA ASN A 147 -19.73 -23.60 -9.71
C ASN A 147 -20.24 -22.25 -9.18
N ASP A 148 -19.45 -21.35 -8.61
CA ASP A 148 -19.99 -20.08 -8.07
C ASP A 148 -19.41 -18.80 -8.67
N VAL A 149 -19.41 -18.69 -10.01
CA VAL A 149 -19.24 -17.41 -10.73
C VAL A 149 -20.25 -16.34 -10.24
N GLY A 150 -21.31 -16.78 -9.56
CA GLY A 150 -22.35 -15.93 -8.99
C GLY A 150 -21.94 -15.17 -7.73
N GLU A 151 -21.15 -15.74 -6.82
CA GLU A 151 -20.87 -15.09 -5.51
C GLU A 151 -19.87 -13.94 -5.60
N ALA A 152 -18.78 -14.11 -6.33
CA ALA A 152 -17.78 -13.04 -6.52
C ALA A 152 -18.38 -11.80 -7.22
N ARG A 153 -19.23 -11.99 -8.23
CA ARG A 153 -19.98 -10.89 -8.87
C ARG A 153 -20.96 -10.21 -7.92
N ARG A 154 -21.45 -10.94 -6.93
CA ARG A 154 -22.44 -10.43 -5.96
C ARG A 154 -21.84 -9.44 -4.96
N ILE A 155 -20.56 -9.55 -4.62
CA ILE A 155 -19.87 -8.61 -3.74
C ILE A 155 -19.28 -7.45 -4.56
N LEU A 156 -18.74 -7.76 -5.73
CA LEU A 156 -18.11 -6.78 -6.60
C LEU A 156 -19.11 -5.75 -7.13
N ASN A 157 -20.32 -6.16 -7.50
CA ASN A 157 -21.34 -5.24 -8.00
C ASN A 157 -21.77 -4.18 -6.98
N PRO A 158 -22.13 -4.53 -5.71
CA PRO A 158 -22.38 -3.52 -4.68
C PRO A 158 -21.17 -2.61 -4.41
N PHE A 159 -19.96 -3.15 -4.41
CA PHE A 159 -18.75 -2.34 -4.26
C PHE A 159 -18.62 -1.29 -5.36
N LEU A 160 -18.77 -1.71 -6.63
CA LEU A 160 -18.70 -0.80 -7.78
C LEU A 160 -19.80 0.27 -7.73
N LEU A 161 -21.03 -0.13 -7.36
CA LEU A 161 -22.14 0.80 -7.20
C LEU A 161 -21.83 1.85 -6.15
N PHE A 162 -21.40 1.44 -4.95
CA PHE A 162 -21.08 2.37 -3.88
C PHE A 162 -19.85 3.22 -4.20
N LEU A 163 -18.84 2.66 -4.90
CA LEU A 163 -17.68 3.41 -5.35
C LEU A 163 -18.08 4.57 -6.29
N ASP A 164 -19.09 4.35 -7.15
CA ASP A 164 -19.57 5.39 -8.07
C ASP A 164 -20.49 6.40 -7.41
N GLU A 165 -21.37 5.93 -6.52
CA GLU A 165 -22.43 6.76 -5.94
C GLU A 165 -22.00 7.55 -4.71
N THR A 166 -20.89 7.16 -4.06
CA THR A 166 -20.44 7.81 -2.82
C THR A 166 -19.65 9.08 -3.11
N PRO A 167 -20.24 10.26 -2.91
CA PRO A 167 -19.47 11.51 -2.98
C PRO A 167 -18.49 11.57 -1.82
N SER A 168 -17.20 11.73 -2.09
CA SER A 168 -16.21 11.70 -1.02
C SER A 168 -14.99 12.54 -1.32
N GLU A 169 -14.46 13.15 -0.27
CA GLU A 169 -13.14 13.76 -0.26
C GLU A 169 -12.01 12.80 0.11
N SER A 170 -12.35 11.57 0.41
CA SER A 170 -11.41 10.52 0.79
C SER A 170 -10.71 9.92 -0.42
N LEU A 171 -9.56 9.30 -0.18
CA LEU A 171 -8.91 8.43 -1.15
C LEU A 171 -9.36 6.99 -0.91
N VAL A 172 -9.94 6.36 -1.92
CA VAL A 172 -10.24 4.93 -1.92
C VAL A 172 -9.15 4.22 -2.70
N VAL A 173 -8.41 3.36 -2.01
CA VAL A 173 -7.28 2.60 -2.55
C VAL A 173 -7.61 1.12 -2.50
N ALA A 174 -7.57 0.43 -3.63
CA ALA A 174 -7.71 -1.02 -3.71
C ALA A 174 -6.37 -1.65 -4.10
N GLY A 175 -5.93 -2.68 -3.36
CA GLY A 175 -4.71 -3.44 -3.63
C GLY A 175 -5.04 -4.84 -4.13
N THR A 176 -4.47 -5.27 -5.27
CA THR A 176 -4.64 -6.62 -5.80
C THR A 176 -3.32 -7.28 -6.19
N ASN A 177 -3.20 -8.56 -5.93
CA ASN A 177 -2.09 -9.39 -6.39
C ASN A 177 -2.37 -9.99 -7.77
N HIS A 178 -3.64 -10.08 -8.18
CA HIS A 178 -4.11 -10.80 -9.37
C HIS A 178 -5.02 -9.93 -10.24
N HIS A 179 -4.46 -8.87 -10.85
CA HIS A 179 -5.24 -7.99 -11.74
C HIS A 179 -5.95 -8.74 -12.88
N GLN A 180 -5.40 -9.87 -13.32
CA GLN A 180 -5.97 -10.70 -14.38
C GLN A 180 -7.32 -11.33 -13.99
N LEU A 181 -7.59 -11.47 -12.70
CA LEU A 181 -8.86 -11.99 -12.18
C LEU A 181 -9.95 -10.92 -12.10
N LEU A 182 -9.58 -9.65 -12.22
CA LEU A 182 -10.51 -8.53 -12.13
C LEU A 182 -11.15 -8.25 -13.51
N ASP A 183 -12.44 -7.95 -13.52
CA ASP A 183 -13.19 -7.59 -14.73
C ASP A 183 -12.73 -6.23 -15.27
N GLN A 184 -12.69 -6.09 -16.60
CA GLN A 184 -12.36 -4.80 -17.26
C GLN A 184 -13.29 -3.65 -16.82
N ALA A 185 -14.54 -3.96 -16.46
CA ALA A 185 -15.47 -2.96 -15.95
C ALA A 185 -15.00 -2.31 -14.66
N LEU A 186 -14.26 -3.05 -13.83
CA LEU A 186 -13.66 -2.54 -12.59
C LEU A 186 -12.58 -1.47 -12.88
N PHE A 187 -11.70 -1.73 -13.83
CA PHE A 187 -10.60 -0.80 -14.14
C PHE A 187 -11.10 0.59 -14.56
N ARG A 188 -12.26 0.68 -15.21
CA ARG A 188 -12.86 1.95 -15.66
C ARG A 188 -13.41 2.80 -14.52
N ARG A 189 -13.51 2.25 -13.31
CA ARG A 189 -14.04 2.93 -12.12
C ARG A 189 -12.96 3.57 -11.28
N PHE A 190 -11.70 3.23 -11.56
CA PHE A 190 -10.56 3.85 -10.90
C PHE A 190 -9.99 4.98 -11.75
N ASP A 191 -9.70 6.11 -11.11
CA ASP A 191 -9.12 7.29 -11.74
C ASP A 191 -7.64 7.07 -12.08
N MET A 192 -6.97 6.20 -11.31
CA MET A 192 -5.57 5.83 -11.51
C MET A 192 -5.37 4.34 -11.27
N ILE A 193 -4.59 3.71 -12.15
CA ILE A 193 -4.10 2.34 -11.98
C ILE A 193 -2.58 2.41 -11.87
N ALA A 194 -2.05 1.93 -10.74
CA ALA A 194 -0.63 1.84 -10.48
C ALA A 194 -0.18 0.39 -10.52
N THR A 195 0.73 0.06 -11.44
CA THR A 195 1.24 -1.30 -11.61
C THR A 195 2.63 -1.41 -10.99
N TYR A 196 2.80 -2.41 -10.13
CA TYR A 196 4.05 -2.73 -9.48
C TYR A 196 4.67 -3.96 -10.13
N GLY A 197 5.97 -3.88 -10.37
CA GLY A 197 6.79 -5.00 -10.80
C GLY A 197 7.75 -5.47 -9.71
N PRO A 198 8.50 -6.56 -9.96
CA PRO A 198 9.67 -6.89 -9.16
C PRO A 198 10.70 -5.77 -9.29
N PRO A 199 11.53 -5.53 -8.26
CA PRO A 199 12.55 -4.50 -8.31
C PRO A 199 13.59 -4.81 -9.37
N THR A 200 14.05 -3.79 -10.09
CA THR A 200 15.25 -3.86 -10.93
C THR A 200 16.50 -4.04 -10.06
N GLY A 201 17.64 -4.39 -10.66
CA GLY A 201 18.90 -4.52 -9.91
C GLY A 201 19.27 -3.24 -9.15
N GLU A 202 19.09 -2.06 -9.75
CA GLU A 202 19.34 -0.78 -9.10
C GLU A 202 18.35 -0.50 -7.96
N GLU A 203 17.09 -0.86 -8.13
CA GLU A 203 16.08 -0.74 -7.09
C GLU A 203 16.35 -1.70 -5.93
N ALA A 204 16.74 -2.95 -6.23
CA ALA A 204 17.14 -3.93 -5.23
C ALA A 204 18.32 -3.42 -4.40
N ALA A 205 19.34 -2.87 -5.05
CA ALA A 205 20.47 -2.25 -4.34
C ALA A 205 20.00 -1.11 -3.42
N ARG A 206 19.14 -0.21 -3.91
CA ARG A 206 18.60 0.89 -3.09
C ARG A 206 17.78 0.42 -1.89
N VAL A 207 16.98 -0.64 -2.05
CA VAL A 207 16.23 -1.25 -0.93
C VAL A 207 17.19 -1.76 0.13
N LEU A 208 18.19 -2.57 -0.27
CA LEU A 208 19.17 -3.15 0.64
C LEU A 208 20.02 -2.06 1.33
N GLN A 209 20.55 -1.09 0.57
CA GLN A 209 21.34 0.03 1.11
C GLN A 209 20.55 0.84 2.13
N ARG A 210 19.28 1.16 1.82
CA ARG A 210 18.43 1.90 2.74
C ARG A 210 18.21 1.11 4.05
N ARG A 211 17.94 -0.18 3.95
CA ARG A 211 17.72 -1.01 5.15
C ARG A 211 18.97 -1.20 5.98
N LEU A 212 20.13 -1.23 5.35
CA LEU A 212 21.44 -1.37 5.96
C LEU A 212 22.13 -0.03 6.28
N ALA A 213 21.42 1.12 6.20
CA ALA A 213 22.04 2.44 6.35
C ALA A 213 22.74 2.68 7.70
N GLY A 214 22.41 1.90 8.74
CA GLY A 214 23.10 1.93 10.05
C GLY A 214 24.28 0.98 10.18
N MET A 215 24.63 0.21 9.13
CA MET A 215 25.69 -0.77 9.11
C MET A 215 26.80 -0.36 8.13
N ASP A 216 28.03 -0.77 8.38
CA ASP A 216 29.09 -0.64 7.39
C ASP A 216 28.91 -1.70 6.28
N THR A 217 28.74 -1.23 5.06
CA THR A 217 28.55 -2.04 3.85
C THR A 217 29.65 -1.79 2.81
N SER A 218 30.77 -1.18 3.22
CA SER A 218 31.88 -0.77 2.31
C SER A 218 32.56 -1.94 1.59
N THR A 219 32.46 -3.14 2.14
CA THR A 219 33.04 -4.36 1.58
C THR A 219 32.17 -5.06 0.56
N LEU A 220 30.90 -4.61 0.37
CA LEU A 220 29.95 -5.27 -0.52
C LEU A 220 30.24 -4.98 -1.98
N ARG A 221 30.30 -6.03 -2.78
CA ARG A 221 30.31 -5.94 -4.25
C ARG A 221 28.86 -5.92 -4.75
N TRP A 222 28.30 -4.73 -4.86
CA TRP A 222 26.88 -4.53 -5.20
C TRP A 222 26.45 -5.23 -6.49
N GLY A 223 27.34 -5.43 -7.46
CA GLY A 223 27.04 -6.19 -8.68
C GLY A 223 26.65 -7.65 -8.39
N LEU A 224 27.40 -8.33 -7.51
CA LEU A 224 27.08 -9.71 -7.11
C LEU A 224 25.82 -9.76 -6.23
N VAL A 225 25.67 -8.78 -5.34
CA VAL A 225 24.49 -8.68 -4.47
C VAL A 225 23.22 -8.51 -5.30
N THR A 226 23.23 -7.61 -6.30
CA THR A 226 22.05 -7.37 -7.16
C THR A 226 21.73 -8.54 -8.08
N GLU A 227 22.75 -9.27 -8.54
CA GLU A 227 22.57 -10.52 -9.28
C GLU A 227 21.84 -11.57 -8.42
N ARG A 228 22.30 -11.76 -7.18
CA ARG A 228 21.69 -12.70 -6.23
C ARG A 228 20.28 -12.23 -5.79
N ALA A 229 20.04 -10.95 -5.72
CA ALA A 229 18.75 -10.34 -5.35
C ALA A 229 17.69 -10.47 -6.44
N SER A 230 18.08 -10.84 -7.67
CA SER A 230 17.17 -10.95 -8.82
C SER A 230 16.01 -11.93 -8.53
N GLY A 231 14.78 -11.50 -8.81
CA GLY A 231 13.57 -12.30 -8.61
C GLY A 231 12.95 -12.18 -7.20
N LEU A 232 13.63 -11.56 -6.24
CA LEU A 232 13.07 -11.30 -4.92
C LEU A 232 12.19 -10.03 -4.93
N SER A 233 11.11 -10.04 -4.16
CA SER A 233 10.26 -8.86 -3.94
C SER A 233 10.95 -7.85 -3.01
N HIS A 234 10.44 -6.61 -2.98
CA HIS A 234 10.93 -5.58 -2.05
C HIS A 234 10.87 -6.05 -0.59
N ALA A 235 9.80 -6.74 -0.19
CA ALA A 235 9.65 -7.26 1.17
C ALA A 235 10.69 -8.34 1.50
N GLU A 236 11.01 -9.21 0.54
CA GLU A 236 12.04 -10.24 0.71
C GLU A 236 13.44 -9.65 0.81
N LEU A 237 13.74 -8.62 0.02
CA LEU A 237 14.99 -7.87 0.12
C LEU A 237 15.16 -7.22 1.49
N VAL A 238 14.11 -6.58 2.01
CA VAL A 238 14.11 -6.01 3.36
C VAL A 238 14.39 -7.09 4.40
N LYS A 239 13.69 -8.23 4.34
CA LYS A 239 13.92 -9.36 5.26
C LYS A 239 15.32 -9.94 5.17
N ALA A 240 15.90 -10.02 3.96
CA ALA A 240 17.29 -10.47 3.78
C ALA A 240 18.29 -9.51 4.43
N ALA A 241 18.09 -8.19 4.22
CA ALA A 241 18.94 -7.17 4.84
C ALA A 241 18.83 -7.21 6.37
N GLU A 242 17.63 -7.34 6.92
CA GLU A 242 17.38 -7.49 8.35
C GLU A 242 18.09 -8.71 8.93
N ALA A 243 17.95 -9.86 8.30
CA ALA A 243 18.57 -11.10 8.74
C ALA A 243 20.12 -11.01 8.72
N ALA A 244 20.69 -10.37 7.68
CA ALA A 244 22.14 -10.14 7.61
C ALA A 244 22.62 -9.19 8.71
N ALA A 245 21.90 -8.08 8.93
CA ALA A 245 22.22 -7.11 9.98
C ALA A 245 22.09 -7.72 11.38
N GLU A 246 21.03 -8.47 11.67
CA GLU A 246 20.83 -9.17 12.95
C GLU A 246 21.99 -10.14 13.24
N ARG A 247 22.42 -10.93 12.25
CA ARG A 247 23.56 -11.86 12.41
C ARG A 247 24.86 -11.12 12.70
N ALA A 248 25.11 -9.99 12.03
CA ALA A 248 26.28 -9.16 12.30
C ALA A 248 26.25 -8.61 13.73
N ILE A 249 25.13 -8.02 14.15
CA ILE A 249 24.94 -7.44 15.49
C ILE A 249 25.09 -8.52 16.58
N LEU A 250 24.51 -9.69 16.40
CA LEU A 250 24.63 -10.81 17.36
C LEU A 250 26.08 -11.35 17.45
N ALA A 251 26.91 -11.08 16.45
CA ALA A 251 28.34 -11.38 16.44
C ALA A 251 29.21 -10.19 16.87
N ASP A 252 28.61 -9.17 17.54
CA ASP A 252 29.28 -7.94 17.97
C ASP A 252 30.01 -7.20 16.82
N ARG A 253 29.40 -7.18 15.62
CA ARG A 253 29.94 -6.52 14.42
C ARG A 253 28.98 -5.48 13.88
N ASP A 254 29.51 -4.29 13.55
CA ASP A 254 28.75 -3.22 12.88
C ASP A 254 28.88 -3.28 11.34
N VAL A 255 29.49 -4.38 10.82
CA VAL A 255 29.77 -4.59 9.40
C VAL A 255 28.91 -5.74 8.89
N VAL A 256 28.19 -5.51 7.82
CA VAL A 256 27.54 -6.57 7.03
C VAL A 256 28.48 -6.91 5.88
N ASP A 257 29.16 -8.05 5.97
CA ASP A 257 30.01 -8.53 4.89
C ASP A 257 29.20 -9.20 3.77
N GLU A 258 29.86 -9.40 2.64
CA GLU A 258 29.23 -9.96 1.44
C GLU A 258 28.67 -11.36 1.68
N GLN A 259 29.39 -12.19 2.43
CA GLN A 259 28.96 -13.56 2.68
C GLN A 259 27.64 -13.59 3.45
N LEU A 260 27.52 -12.82 4.53
CA LEU A 260 26.29 -12.75 5.32
C LEU A 260 25.08 -12.32 4.48
N LEU A 261 25.25 -11.30 3.62
CA LEU A 261 24.16 -10.81 2.81
C LEU A 261 23.77 -11.80 1.70
N LEU A 262 24.75 -12.42 1.05
CA LEU A 262 24.48 -13.45 0.01
C LEU A 262 23.82 -14.70 0.59
N GLU A 263 24.19 -15.14 1.79
CA GLU A 263 23.52 -16.23 2.51
C GLU A 263 22.07 -15.88 2.80
N ALA A 264 21.81 -14.70 3.36
CA ALA A 264 20.45 -14.24 3.67
C ALA A 264 19.56 -14.13 2.41
N LEU A 265 20.10 -13.64 1.30
CA LEU A 265 19.40 -13.61 0.01
C LEU A 265 19.08 -15.02 -0.50
N THR A 266 20.04 -15.95 -0.35
CA THR A 266 19.87 -17.35 -0.76
C THR A 266 18.74 -18.05 0.04
N GLU A 267 18.69 -17.82 1.34
CA GLU A 267 17.62 -18.33 2.20
C GLU A 267 16.23 -17.81 1.80
N ARG A 268 16.14 -16.54 1.35
CA ARG A 268 14.86 -16.01 0.84
C ARG A 268 14.42 -16.72 -0.43
N HIS A 269 15.35 -17.00 -1.37
CA HIS A 269 15.02 -17.81 -2.56
C HIS A 269 14.54 -19.21 -2.20
N ALA A 270 15.19 -19.88 -1.26
CA ALA A 270 14.77 -21.22 -0.82
C ALA A 270 13.35 -21.20 -0.20
N SER A 271 13.03 -20.16 0.58
CA SER A 271 11.69 -20.02 1.20
C SER A 271 10.59 -19.68 0.20
N HIS A 272 10.93 -19.19 -0.99
CA HIS A 272 9.95 -18.83 -2.02
C HIS A 272 9.53 -20.04 -2.87
N HIS A 273 10.31 -21.13 -2.85
CA HIS A 273 10.06 -22.35 -3.63
C HIS A 273 9.53 -23.50 -2.76
N ALA A 274 9.34 -23.30 -1.47
CA ALA A 274 8.75 -24.26 -0.51
C ALA A 274 7.27 -23.96 -0.27
#